data_2a84fd3eefe7e9cd899470f25c787a29
#
_entry.id   2a84fd3eefe7e9cd899470f25c787a29
#
_cell.length_a   1.000
_cell.length_b   1.000
_cell.length_c   1.000
_cell.angle_alpha   90.00
_cell.angle_beta   90.00
_cell.angle_gamma   90.00
#
_symmetry.space_group_name_H-M   'P 1'
#
loop_
_entity.id
_entity.type
_entity.pdbx_description
1 polymer ?
#
loop_
_entity_poly.entity_id
_entity_poly.type
_entity_poly.pdbx_seq_one_letter_code
_entity_poly.pdbx_strand_id
1 'polypeptide(L)'
;MTEMSPDEKRATRTPRGEDDASSKVSQLQEENAELQAIVKAYEEKFNQIKEPPLLSAYVLRLQGGDLEANEVVVAHGSQVLKVAAGNVAKTDLKQGQYVWLHPKTYAIIAATKLFEQGLVGKVVDVYQDKLVLTTGMGDERKIIDLPAGLTEEIKIGYEVSLLPPSLEILEVRPSSEIRDLFLGETPNVRYAQIGGLNETIDRIRDVVELPYKEPELFASIKLKAPKGVLLYGPPGCGKTLIGKAVATENDMTFFNVKVADILSKWVGESENMIKALFRKARENAPSIIFFDEFDALGTTRGQQDSAGVQKNIIAQILSEMDGIDALKDVYIMGATNRPDMIDPALLRPGRFDEVIEIQRPNKEAAQQIINIYLTPDLPLQQTFVAEHGGSKEKALESMKQMLIDELYGDNKWVEFKLDPEAKESVKTIKRKDIISGALIESIIRTAKKNYVKRVLPYPKGSPERAREGLNFEDLRKAAEEESKEHALVESSVYQKRQRERARFAASDAVEVM
;
A
#
# COMPACT_ATOMS: atom_id res chain seq x y z
N MET A 1 -40.21 -117.61 40.92
CA MET A 1 -40.25 -118.63 39.83
C MET A 1 -40.08 -117.85 38.55
N THR A 2 -39.19 -117.92 37.93
CA THR A 2 -38.35 -118.58 37.09
C THR A 2 -37.59 -117.51 36.24
N GLU A 3 -36.39 -117.39 36.46
CA GLU A 3 -35.25 -117.41 35.52
C GLU A 3 -35.62 -117.30 34.06
N MET A 4 -34.97 -116.32 33.41
CA MET A 4 -34.26 -116.63 32.16
C MET A 4 -33.22 -115.54 31.85
N SER A 5 -32.11 -116.04 31.47
CA SER A 5 -30.76 -115.61 31.23
C SER A 5 -30.60 -114.56 30.11
N PRO A 6 -29.41 -113.95 30.02
CA PRO A 6 -29.13 -112.79 29.15
C PRO A 6 -28.64 -113.28 27.74
N ASP A 7 -29.09 -112.70 26.76
CA ASP A 7 -28.33 -112.44 25.48
C ASP A 7 -29.35 -111.85 24.46
N GLU A 8 -28.82 -111.00 23.65
CA GLU A 8 -29.48 -110.31 22.50
C GLU A 8 -30.11 -108.95 22.72
N LYS A 9 -29.30 -107.91 22.66
CA LYS A 9 -29.56 -106.73 21.84
C LYS A 9 -28.26 -106.02 21.56
N ARG A 10 -27.41 -106.51 20.65
CA ARG A 10 -26.54 -105.66 19.82
C ARG A 10 -27.43 -104.93 18.80
N ALA A 11 -27.75 -103.69 19.08
CA ALA A 11 -28.34 -102.83 18.10
C ALA A 11 -27.33 -101.68 17.71
N THR A 12 -26.82 -101.82 16.54
CA THR A 12 -26.31 -100.81 15.63
C THR A 12 -26.27 -99.38 16.11
N ARG A 13 -25.12 -98.91 16.60
CA ARG A 13 -24.78 -97.43 16.64
C ARG A 13 -24.28 -97.02 15.28
N THR A 14 -25.05 -96.24 14.54
CA THR A 14 -24.70 -95.51 13.36
C THR A 14 -23.68 -94.41 13.73
N PRO A 15 -22.66 -94.14 12.84
CA PRO A 15 -21.65 -93.11 13.07
C PRO A 15 -22.19 -91.72 12.65
N ARG A 16 -22.90 -91.06 13.51
CA ARG A 16 -23.34 -89.66 13.30
C ARG A 16 -22.58 -88.66 14.18
N GLY A 17 -21.62 -89.07 14.98
CA GLY A 17 -20.90 -88.23 15.92
C GLY A 17 -19.49 -87.79 15.46
N GLU A 18 -18.90 -88.55 14.51
CA GLU A 18 -17.52 -88.28 14.05
C GLU A 18 -17.47 -87.19 12.94
N ASP A 19 -18.48 -87.13 12.05
CA ASP A 19 -18.56 -86.10 11.01
C ASP A 19 -18.85 -84.70 11.58
N ASP A 20 -19.65 -84.62 12.65
CA ASP A 20 -20.02 -83.36 13.30
C ASP A 20 -18.83 -82.81 14.13
N ALA A 21 -18.05 -83.70 14.76
CA ALA A 21 -16.83 -83.34 15.48
C ALA A 21 -15.70 -82.90 14.54
N SER A 22 -15.54 -83.56 13.38
CA SER A 22 -14.56 -83.21 12.37
C SER A 22 -14.89 -81.84 11.70
N SER A 23 -16.17 -81.58 11.39
CA SER A 23 -16.64 -80.29 10.88
C SER A 23 -16.38 -79.15 11.86
N LYS A 24 -16.63 -79.42 13.13
CA LYS A 24 -16.42 -78.41 14.20
C LYS A 24 -14.96 -78.14 14.49
N VAL A 25 -14.08 -79.16 14.33
CA VAL A 25 -12.62 -79.01 14.42
C VAL A 25 -12.10 -78.18 13.24
N SER A 26 -12.62 -78.42 12.01
CA SER A 26 -12.24 -77.61 10.86
C SER A 26 -12.68 -76.15 10.98
N GLN A 27 -13.93 -75.90 11.47
CA GLN A 27 -14.39 -74.52 11.74
C GLN A 27 -13.56 -73.82 12.83
N LEU A 28 -13.20 -74.51 13.89
CA LEU A 28 -12.34 -73.97 14.94
C LEU A 28 -10.90 -73.73 14.47
N GLN A 29 -10.40 -74.52 13.52
CA GLN A 29 -9.10 -74.30 12.89
C GLN A 29 -9.11 -73.09 11.97
N GLU A 30 -10.19 -72.88 11.22
CA GLU A 30 -10.39 -71.73 10.35
C GLU A 30 -10.55 -70.41 11.17
N GLU A 31 -11.36 -70.44 12.21
CA GLU A 31 -11.53 -69.33 13.17
C GLU A 31 -10.24 -69.00 13.92
N ASN A 32 -9.44 -70.02 14.27
CA ASN A 32 -8.14 -69.84 14.90
C ASN A 32 -7.10 -69.25 13.94
N ALA A 33 -7.16 -69.61 12.65
CA ALA A 33 -6.31 -69.04 11.63
C ALA A 33 -6.68 -67.55 11.37
N GLU A 34 -7.98 -67.23 11.34
CA GLU A 34 -8.43 -65.81 11.22
C GLU A 34 -8.01 -65.00 12.44
N LEU A 35 -8.23 -65.49 13.64
CA LEU A 35 -7.82 -64.83 14.88
C LEU A 35 -6.30 -64.63 14.95
N GLN A 36 -5.50 -65.59 14.50
CA GLN A 36 -4.04 -65.44 14.44
C GLN A 36 -3.61 -64.39 13.40
N ALA A 37 -4.31 -64.28 12.24
CA ALA A 37 -4.07 -63.25 11.26
C ALA A 37 -4.43 -61.86 11.82
N ILE A 38 -5.53 -61.74 12.53
CA ILE A 38 -5.95 -60.52 13.21
C ILE A 38 -4.97 -60.10 14.31
N VAL A 39 -4.54 -61.03 15.14
CA VAL A 39 -3.54 -60.78 16.20
C VAL A 39 -2.23 -60.30 15.58
N LYS A 40 -1.75 -60.96 14.48
CA LYS A 40 -0.56 -60.53 13.79
C LYS A 40 -0.67 -59.16 13.20
N ALA A 41 -1.83 -58.81 12.61
CA ALA A 41 -2.08 -57.49 12.09
C ALA A 41 -2.12 -56.41 13.20
N TYR A 42 -2.67 -56.74 14.36
CA TYR A 42 -2.63 -55.88 15.54
C TYR A 42 -1.23 -55.75 16.13
N GLU A 43 -0.45 -56.84 16.17
CA GLU A 43 0.94 -56.79 16.61
C GLU A 43 1.82 -55.93 15.67
N GLU A 44 1.61 -56.00 14.38
CA GLU A 44 2.30 -55.14 13.38
C GLU A 44 1.90 -53.67 13.58
N LYS A 45 0.63 -53.37 13.73
CA LYS A 45 0.16 -52.01 14.07
C LYS A 45 0.66 -51.53 15.44
N PHE A 46 0.68 -52.37 16.43
CA PHE A 46 1.17 -52.05 17.77
C PHE A 46 2.67 -51.82 17.81
N ASN A 47 3.44 -52.53 16.96
CA ASN A 47 4.86 -52.29 16.81
C ASN A 47 5.17 -50.98 16.05
N GLN A 48 4.33 -50.60 15.08
CA GLN A 48 4.38 -49.26 14.47
C GLN A 48 4.08 -48.13 15.47
N ILE A 49 3.20 -48.34 16.44
CA ILE A 49 2.87 -47.39 17.52
C ILE A 49 3.97 -47.35 18.61
N LYS A 50 4.77 -48.41 18.75
CA LYS A 50 5.89 -48.48 19.71
C LYS A 50 7.14 -47.72 19.25
N GLU A 51 7.26 -47.38 17.97
CA GLU A 51 8.31 -46.46 17.55
C GLU A 51 7.97 -45.08 18.05
N PRO A 52 8.81 -44.45 18.87
CA PRO A 52 8.55 -43.10 19.34
C PRO A 52 8.44 -42.16 18.14
N PRO A 53 7.50 -41.19 18.19
CA PRO A 53 7.29 -40.26 17.09
C PRO A 53 8.59 -39.53 16.74
N LEU A 54 8.84 -39.30 15.44
CA LEU A 54 9.98 -38.53 14.98
C LEU A 54 9.90 -37.12 15.57
N LEU A 55 11.07 -36.57 15.94
CA LEU A 55 11.16 -35.24 16.47
C LEU A 55 11.29 -34.23 15.32
N SER A 56 10.49 -33.18 15.33
CA SER A 56 10.61 -32.08 14.36
C SER A 56 11.66 -31.10 14.85
N ALA A 57 12.57 -30.73 13.96
CA ALA A 57 13.56 -29.69 14.19
C ALA A 57 13.79 -28.89 12.91
N TYR A 58 14.49 -27.78 12.98
CA TYR A 58 14.94 -27.07 11.79
C TYR A 58 16.41 -26.69 11.89
N VAL A 59 17.05 -26.58 10.74
CA VAL A 59 18.49 -26.36 10.62
C VAL A 59 18.82 -24.93 11.00
N LEU A 60 19.68 -24.74 11.99
CA LEU A 60 20.22 -23.43 12.35
C LEU A 60 21.49 -23.12 11.57
N ARG A 61 22.46 -24.05 11.59
CA ARG A 61 23.80 -23.83 11.03
C ARG A 61 24.34 -25.09 10.36
N LEU A 62 24.91 -24.89 9.19
CA LEU A 62 25.54 -25.97 8.40
C LEU A 62 27.08 -25.94 8.42
N GLN A 63 27.68 -24.75 8.65
CA GLN A 63 29.13 -24.54 8.62
C GLN A 63 29.56 -23.58 9.73
N GLY A 64 30.83 -23.68 10.14
CA GLY A 64 31.48 -22.78 11.10
C GLY A 64 31.62 -23.35 12.50
N GLY A 65 32.56 -22.80 13.28
CA GLY A 65 32.85 -23.23 14.64
C GLY A 65 33.44 -24.67 14.69
N ASP A 66 33.11 -25.40 15.76
CA ASP A 66 33.59 -26.75 16.04
C ASP A 66 32.76 -27.86 15.36
N LEU A 67 32.17 -27.60 14.17
CA LEU A 67 31.35 -28.58 13.47
C LEU A 67 32.24 -29.55 12.64
N GLU A 68 32.09 -30.85 12.88
CA GLU A 68 32.70 -31.88 12.05
C GLU A 68 32.05 -31.96 10.66
N ALA A 69 32.69 -32.66 9.73
CA ALA A 69 32.25 -32.72 8.33
C ALA A 69 30.79 -33.15 8.15
N ASN A 70 30.28 -34.01 9.04
CA ASN A 70 28.90 -34.56 8.96
C ASN A 70 27.96 -34.04 10.07
N GLU A 71 28.32 -32.96 10.74
CA GLU A 71 27.52 -32.39 11.82
C GLU A 71 26.75 -31.16 11.38
N VAL A 72 25.57 -30.95 11.97
CA VAL A 72 24.63 -29.86 11.72
C VAL A 72 24.09 -29.39 13.04
N VAL A 73 23.91 -28.08 13.22
CA VAL A 73 23.21 -27.49 14.36
C VAL A 73 21.75 -27.34 14.01
N VAL A 74 20.88 -27.88 14.85
CA VAL A 74 19.42 -27.80 14.67
C VAL A 74 18.75 -27.25 15.92
N ALA A 75 17.58 -26.65 15.74
CA ALA A 75 16.67 -26.27 16.82
C ALA A 75 15.53 -27.27 16.96
N HIS A 76 15.34 -27.80 18.16
CA HIS A 76 14.20 -28.62 18.55
C HIS A 76 13.50 -27.97 19.75
N GLY A 77 12.35 -27.33 19.51
CA GLY A 77 11.71 -26.48 20.50
C GLY A 77 12.62 -25.32 20.92
N SER A 78 12.87 -25.19 22.22
CA SER A 78 13.77 -24.17 22.77
C SER A 78 15.23 -24.59 22.88
N GLN A 79 15.58 -25.81 22.45
CA GLN A 79 16.92 -26.38 22.58
C GLN A 79 17.68 -26.30 21.26
N VAL A 80 18.97 -25.98 21.37
CA VAL A 80 19.92 -26.02 20.26
C VAL A 80 20.76 -27.29 20.39
N LEU A 81 20.73 -28.13 19.38
CA LEU A 81 21.38 -29.44 19.36
C LEU A 81 22.37 -29.54 18.21
N LYS A 82 23.52 -30.14 18.50
CA LYS A 82 24.52 -30.53 17.50
C LYS A 82 24.24 -31.99 17.14
N VAL A 83 23.88 -32.28 15.89
CA VAL A 83 23.39 -33.58 15.44
C VAL A 83 24.11 -34.02 14.18
N ALA A 84 24.14 -35.35 13.96
CA ALA A 84 24.68 -35.90 12.71
C ALA A 84 23.66 -35.69 11.57
N ALA A 85 24.15 -35.43 10.37
CA ALA A 85 23.32 -35.29 9.17
C ALA A 85 22.60 -36.60 8.77
N GLY A 86 23.03 -37.73 9.32
CA GLY A 86 22.36 -39.02 9.18
C GLY A 86 22.25 -39.49 7.74
N ASN A 87 21.01 -39.75 7.29
CA ASN A 87 20.72 -40.25 5.95
C ASN A 87 20.62 -39.15 4.88
N VAL A 88 20.72 -37.88 5.27
CA VAL A 88 20.59 -36.72 4.36
C VAL A 88 21.99 -36.14 4.11
N ALA A 89 22.36 -35.94 2.86
CA ALA A 89 23.62 -35.27 2.56
C ALA A 89 23.61 -33.85 3.07
N LYS A 90 24.66 -33.43 3.77
CA LYS A 90 24.78 -32.08 4.35
C LYS A 90 24.64 -30.97 3.28
N THR A 91 25.05 -31.27 2.04
CA THR A 91 24.93 -30.39 0.87
C THR A 91 23.49 -30.12 0.44
N ASP A 92 22.55 -31.00 0.81
CA ASP A 92 21.14 -30.92 0.42
C ASP A 92 20.30 -30.19 1.49
N LEU A 93 20.93 -29.88 2.63
CA LEU A 93 20.29 -29.14 3.72
C LEU A 93 20.48 -27.66 3.54
N LYS A 94 19.45 -26.87 3.95
CA LYS A 94 19.47 -25.41 3.95
C LYS A 94 19.13 -24.86 5.34
N GLN A 95 19.68 -23.72 5.67
CA GLN A 95 19.37 -23.03 6.90
C GLN A 95 17.88 -22.68 6.96
N GLY A 96 17.25 -22.86 8.11
CA GLY A 96 15.81 -22.69 8.30
C GLY A 96 14.95 -23.87 7.84
N GLN A 97 15.53 -24.88 7.19
CA GLN A 97 14.78 -26.04 6.67
C GLN A 97 14.36 -26.99 7.79
N TYR A 98 13.09 -27.42 7.80
CA TYR A 98 12.59 -28.41 8.73
C TYR A 98 13.14 -29.80 8.40
N VAL A 99 13.57 -30.51 9.45
CA VAL A 99 14.11 -31.85 9.40
C VAL A 99 13.45 -32.75 10.45
N TRP A 100 13.42 -34.05 10.17
CA TRP A 100 12.95 -35.08 11.10
C TRP A 100 14.15 -35.75 11.75
N LEU A 101 14.16 -35.76 13.08
CA LEU A 101 15.22 -36.40 13.87
C LEU A 101 14.77 -37.75 14.43
N HIS A 102 15.71 -38.67 14.51
CA HIS A 102 15.50 -39.93 15.20
C HIS A 102 15.42 -39.70 16.72
N PRO A 103 14.37 -40.18 17.39
CA PRO A 103 14.06 -39.81 18.77
C PRO A 103 15.12 -40.27 19.80
N LYS A 104 15.94 -41.29 19.48
CA LYS A 104 16.99 -41.80 20.39
C LYS A 104 18.38 -41.29 20.06
N THR A 105 18.70 -41.12 18.77
CA THR A 105 20.04 -40.71 18.34
C THR A 105 20.15 -39.27 17.92
N TYR A 106 19.02 -38.60 17.76
CA TYR A 106 18.88 -37.22 17.24
C TYR A 106 19.48 -37.03 15.83
N ALA A 107 19.90 -38.09 15.14
CA ALA A 107 20.38 -38.00 13.77
C ALA A 107 19.25 -37.56 12.82
N ILE A 108 19.57 -36.79 11.77
CA ILE A 108 18.59 -36.37 10.76
C ILE A 108 18.22 -37.59 9.89
N ILE A 109 16.93 -37.92 9.86
CA ILE A 109 16.38 -39.02 9.05
C ILE A 109 15.95 -38.51 7.67
N ALA A 110 15.27 -37.36 7.64
CA ALA A 110 14.73 -36.76 6.43
C ALA A 110 14.66 -35.23 6.52
N ALA A 111 14.80 -34.57 5.38
CA ALA A 111 14.57 -33.14 5.23
C ALA A 111 13.22 -32.89 4.54
N THR A 112 12.53 -31.87 4.94
CA THR A 112 11.25 -31.44 4.35
C THR A 112 11.48 -30.33 3.31
N LYS A 113 10.43 -29.96 2.59
CA LYS A 113 10.43 -28.75 1.75
C LYS A 113 9.95 -27.50 2.52
N LEU A 114 9.64 -27.63 3.80
CA LEU A 114 9.16 -26.56 4.65
C LEU A 114 10.35 -25.84 5.30
N PHE A 115 10.22 -24.52 5.45
CA PHE A 115 11.22 -23.68 6.08
C PHE A 115 10.58 -22.92 7.25
N GLU A 116 11.37 -22.71 8.31
CA GLU A 116 11.00 -21.80 9.39
C GLU A 116 10.98 -20.36 8.86
N GLN A 117 9.90 -19.64 9.12
CA GLN A 117 9.75 -18.24 8.65
C GLN A 117 10.58 -17.26 9.47
N GLY A 118 11.06 -17.70 10.63
CA GLY A 118 11.81 -16.85 11.54
C GLY A 118 10.97 -15.81 12.28
N LEU A 119 11.60 -15.16 13.26
CA LEU A 119 11.07 -13.98 13.92
C LEU A 119 11.54 -12.74 13.19
N VAL A 120 10.64 -11.84 12.85
CA VAL A 120 11.01 -10.55 12.24
C VAL A 120 11.26 -9.55 13.36
N GLY A 121 12.45 -8.97 13.37
CA GLY A 121 12.84 -7.89 14.25
C GLY A 121 13.20 -6.64 13.46
N LYS A 122 12.86 -5.45 13.98
CA LYS A 122 13.24 -4.17 13.40
C LYS A 122 14.50 -3.67 14.09
N VAL A 123 15.50 -3.27 13.31
CA VAL A 123 16.76 -2.69 13.83
C VAL A 123 16.49 -1.29 14.38
N VAL A 124 16.70 -1.12 15.67
CA VAL A 124 16.54 0.17 16.38
C VAL A 124 17.87 0.87 16.52
N ASP A 125 18.95 0.09 16.74
CA ASP A 125 20.28 0.63 16.92
C ASP A 125 21.36 -0.37 16.48
N VAL A 126 22.54 0.13 16.13
CA VAL A 126 23.70 -0.65 15.70
C VAL A 126 24.93 -0.17 16.44
N TYR A 127 25.50 -1.03 17.29
CA TYR A 127 26.72 -0.75 18.05
C TYR A 127 27.84 -1.69 17.59
N GLN A 128 28.90 -1.17 17.01
CA GLN A 128 30.10 -1.91 16.61
C GLN A 128 29.80 -3.32 16.02
N ASP A 129 29.65 -4.31 16.89
CA ASP A 129 29.40 -5.72 16.58
C ASP A 129 28.04 -6.25 17.10
N LYS A 130 27.13 -5.35 17.52
CA LYS A 130 25.82 -5.72 18.08
C LYS A 130 24.67 -4.96 17.42
N LEU A 131 23.55 -5.68 17.23
CA LEU A 131 22.29 -5.12 16.79
C LEU A 131 21.30 -5.08 17.93
N VAL A 132 20.63 -3.95 18.10
CA VAL A 132 19.45 -3.81 18.96
C VAL A 132 18.21 -3.91 18.10
N LEU A 133 17.37 -4.89 18.38
CA LEU A 133 16.16 -5.18 17.62
C LEU A 133 14.93 -5.06 18.52
N THR A 134 13.83 -4.60 17.94
CA THR A 134 12.50 -4.76 18.54
C THR A 134 11.77 -5.90 17.83
N THR A 135 11.19 -6.84 18.59
CA THR A 135 10.46 -8.01 18.06
C THR A 135 9.03 -8.01 18.56
N GLY A 136 8.06 -8.25 17.64
CA GLY A 136 6.63 -8.40 17.98
C GLY A 136 5.87 -7.08 18.20
N MET A 137 4.62 -7.18 18.70
CA MET A 137 3.73 -6.03 18.95
C MET A 137 4.04 -5.26 20.26
N GLY A 138 5.13 -5.58 20.94
CA GLY A 138 5.58 -4.91 22.15
C GLY A 138 7.02 -4.45 21.99
N ASP A 139 7.41 -3.38 22.70
CA ASP A 139 8.76 -2.78 22.71
C ASP A 139 9.84 -3.71 23.33
N GLU A 140 9.71 -5.02 23.15
CA GLU A 140 10.72 -5.96 23.67
C GLU A 140 12.00 -5.83 22.85
N ARG A 141 13.04 -5.27 23.47
CA ARG A 141 14.35 -5.08 22.84
C ARG A 141 15.22 -6.31 23.02
N LYS A 142 15.76 -6.82 21.94
CA LYS A 142 16.74 -7.91 21.92
C LYS A 142 18.05 -7.41 21.37
N ILE A 143 19.14 -7.81 22.01
CA ILE A 143 20.50 -7.51 21.56
C ILE A 143 21.07 -8.79 21.00
N ILE A 144 21.54 -8.77 19.76
CA ILE A 144 22.17 -9.91 19.10
C ILE A 144 23.56 -9.51 18.60
N ASP A 145 24.45 -10.49 18.53
CA ASP A 145 25.78 -10.29 17.97
C ASP A 145 25.70 -10.23 16.44
N LEU A 146 26.43 -9.28 15.85
CA LEU A 146 26.51 -9.09 14.42
C LEU A 146 27.59 -10.00 13.82
N PRO A 147 27.28 -10.88 12.87
CA PRO A 147 28.29 -11.69 12.21
C PRO A 147 29.32 -10.82 11.49
N ALA A 148 30.59 -11.20 11.61
CA ALA A 148 31.70 -10.51 10.93
C ALA A 148 31.45 -10.49 9.41
N GLY A 149 31.37 -9.30 8.80
CA GLY A 149 31.11 -9.11 7.37
C GLY A 149 29.75 -8.50 7.03
N LEU A 150 28.80 -8.44 7.97
CA LEU A 150 27.46 -7.82 7.76
C LEU A 150 27.33 -6.40 8.31
N THR A 151 28.38 -5.90 8.96
CA THR A 151 28.40 -4.59 9.66
C THR A 151 28.14 -3.40 8.75
N GLU A 152 28.52 -3.45 7.47
CA GLU A 152 28.34 -2.34 6.53
C GLU A 152 26.96 -2.35 5.84
N GLU A 153 26.25 -3.46 5.86
CA GLU A 153 24.99 -3.65 5.15
C GLU A 153 23.75 -3.34 6.00
N ILE A 154 23.84 -3.47 7.32
CA ILE A 154 22.69 -3.32 8.23
C ILE A 154 22.61 -1.90 8.78
N LYS A 155 21.47 -1.26 8.59
CA LYS A 155 21.17 0.11 9.07
C LYS A 155 19.94 0.12 9.97
N ILE A 156 19.87 1.15 10.82
CA ILE A 156 18.67 1.41 11.63
C ILE A 156 17.44 1.47 10.73
N GLY A 157 16.35 0.85 11.14
CA GLY A 157 15.10 0.75 10.38
C GLY A 157 15.01 -0.48 9.46
N TYR A 158 16.06 -1.30 9.32
CA TYR A 158 16.00 -2.55 8.56
C TYR A 158 15.23 -3.62 9.33
N GLU A 159 14.62 -4.53 8.60
CA GLU A 159 14.00 -5.74 9.13
C GLU A 159 14.96 -6.90 9.01
N VAL A 160 15.11 -7.65 10.10
CA VAL A 160 15.98 -8.81 10.18
C VAL A 160 15.14 -10.01 10.54
N SER A 161 15.19 -11.05 9.73
CA SER A 161 14.59 -12.34 10.04
C SER A 161 15.58 -13.16 10.87
N LEU A 162 15.13 -13.61 12.03
CA LEU A 162 15.93 -14.32 13.02
C LEU A 162 15.42 -15.74 13.21
N LEU A 163 16.28 -16.71 13.28
CA LEU A 163 15.90 -18.10 13.61
C LEU A 163 15.85 -18.28 15.14
N PRO A 164 14.66 -18.53 15.73
CA PRO A 164 14.60 -18.92 17.13
C PRO A 164 15.22 -20.32 17.33
N PRO A 165 15.72 -20.69 18.51
CA PRO A 165 15.93 -19.85 19.67
C PRO A 165 17.28 -19.11 19.64
N SER A 166 18.16 -19.43 18.69
CA SER A 166 19.53 -18.88 18.63
C SER A 166 19.60 -17.42 18.22
N LEU A 167 18.50 -16.90 17.61
CA LEU A 167 18.42 -15.56 17.06
C LEU A 167 19.47 -15.28 15.96
N GLU A 168 19.92 -16.33 15.27
CA GLU A 168 20.82 -16.18 14.12
C GLU A 168 20.11 -15.46 12.98
N ILE A 169 20.84 -14.57 12.31
CA ILE A 169 20.31 -13.78 11.20
C ILE A 169 20.11 -14.69 9.98
N LEU A 170 18.87 -14.83 9.53
CA LEU A 170 18.49 -15.55 8.32
C LEU A 170 18.56 -14.65 7.09
N GLU A 171 18.01 -13.44 7.21
CA GLU A 171 17.89 -12.50 6.11
C GLU A 171 17.82 -11.07 6.65
N VAL A 172 18.40 -10.13 5.92
CA VAL A 172 18.33 -8.70 6.19
C VAL A 172 17.60 -8.03 5.04
N ARG A 173 16.56 -7.27 5.35
CA ARG A 173 15.76 -6.54 4.36
C ARG A 173 15.63 -5.08 4.77
N PRO A 174 15.65 -4.14 3.82
CA PRO A 174 15.15 -2.81 4.10
C PRO A 174 13.71 -2.93 4.59
N SER A 175 13.31 -2.12 5.59
CA SER A 175 11.94 -2.15 6.13
C SER A 175 10.90 -2.15 5.02
N SER A 176 9.93 -3.05 5.08
CA SER A 176 8.80 -3.10 4.16
C SER A 176 8.03 -1.78 4.15
N GLU A 177 7.93 -1.11 5.30
CA GLU A 177 7.27 0.19 5.45
C GLU A 177 7.99 1.31 4.67
N ILE A 178 9.33 1.32 4.66
CA ILE A 178 10.12 2.25 3.82
C ILE A 178 9.99 1.86 2.34
N ARG A 179 9.87 0.58 2.05
CA ARG A 179 9.74 0.08 0.69
C ARG A 179 8.40 0.46 0.07
N ASP A 180 7.31 0.37 0.84
CA ASP A 180 5.95 0.64 0.40
C ASP A 180 5.65 2.15 0.30
N LEU A 181 6.26 2.97 1.17
CA LEU A 181 6.15 4.42 1.12
C LEU A 181 6.81 5.04 -0.13
N PHE A 182 7.81 4.39 -0.70
CA PHE A 182 8.59 4.90 -1.82
C PHE A 182 8.58 3.94 -3.02
N LEU A 183 7.45 3.28 -3.27
CA LEU A 183 7.23 2.61 -4.54
C LEU A 183 7.18 3.67 -5.63
N GLY A 184 8.18 3.66 -6.51
CA GLY A 184 8.15 4.47 -7.71
C GLY A 184 6.96 4.04 -8.56
N GLU A 185 6.07 4.97 -8.84
CA GLU A 185 4.94 4.75 -9.75
C GLU A 185 5.36 5.15 -11.17
N THR A 186 4.89 4.43 -12.16
CA THR A 186 4.82 4.91 -13.55
C THR A 186 3.39 5.37 -13.80
N PRO A 187 3.09 6.66 -13.57
CA PRO A 187 1.74 7.14 -13.74
C PRO A 187 1.32 7.07 -15.23
N ASN A 188 0.03 6.94 -15.48
CA ASN A 188 -0.52 6.94 -16.84
C ASN A 188 -1.44 8.15 -17.04
N VAL A 189 -0.90 9.34 -16.79
CA VAL A 189 -1.59 10.63 -16.97
C VAL A 189 -0.82 11.45 -17.98
N ARG A 190 -1.48 11.87 -19.06
CA ARG A 190 -0.88 12.70 -20.10
C ARG A 190 -1.37 14.13 -20.02
N TYR A 191 -0.60 15.09 -20.59
CA TYR A 191 -1.01 16.50 -20.66
C TYR A 191 -2.36 16.70 -21.36
N ALA A 192 -2.69 15.86 -22.35
CA ALA A 192 -3.99 15.88 -23.03
C ALA A 192 -5.19 15.61 -22.09
N GLN A 193 -4.95 15.02 -20.92
CA GLN A 193 -5.97 14.74 -19.90
C GLN A 193 -6.09 15.88 -18.87
N ILE A 194 -5.35 16.97 -19.05
CA ILE A 194 -5.36 18.14 -18.17
C ILE A 194 -5.94 19.32 -18.96
N GLY A 195 -7.16 19.73 -18.61
CA GLY A 195 -7.80 20.88 -19.25
C GLY A 195 -7.48 22.18 -18.54
N GLY A 196 -7.34 23.26 -19.33
CA GLY A 196 -7.29 24.63 -18.83
C GLY A 196 -5.99 25.08 -18.18
N LEU A 197 -4.91 24.30 -18.29
CA LEU A 197 -3.62 24.63 -17.70
C LEU A 197 -2.49 24.68 -18.74
N ASN A 198 -2.81 25.03 -19.99
CA ASN A 198 -1.84 25.01 -21.10
C ASN A 198 -0.62 25.88 -20.82
N GLU A 199 -0.82 27.14 -20.39
CA GLU A 199 0.30 28.05 -20.06
C GLU A 199 1.16 27.52 -18.91
N THR A 200 0.54 26.90 -17.92
CA THR A 200 1.24 26.26 -16.80
C THR A 200 2.07 25.06 -17.29
N ILE A 201 1.49 24.23 -18.15
CA ILE A 201 2.17 23.07 -18.73
C ILE A 201 3.37 23.55 -19.57
N ASP A 202 3.22 24.59 -20.38
CA ASP A 202 4.32 25.12 -21.19
C ASP A 202 5.44 25.67 -20.31
N ARG A 203 5.15 26.40 -19.23
CA ARG A 203 6.16 26.82 -18.24
C ARG A 203 6.88 25.62 -17.61
N ILE A 204 6.15 24.57 -17.27
CA ILE A 204 6.76 23.36 -16.68
C ILE A 204 7.63 22.64 -17.69
N ARG A 205 7.24 22.58 -18.95
CA ARG A 205 8.07 22.06 -20.04
C ARG A 205 9.39 22.80 -20.15
N ASP A 206 9.34 24.13 -20.08
CA ASP A 206 10.55 24.95 -20.14
C ASP A 206 11.49 24.70 -18.96
N VAL A 207 10.95 24.44 -17.79
CA VAL A 207 11.70 24.28 -16.55
C VAL A 207 12.23 22.86 -16.35
N VAL A 208 11.46 21.84 -16.71
CA VAL A 208 11.77 20.43 -16.43
C VAL A 208 12.22 19.70 -17.70
N GLU A 209 11.46 19.85 -18.81
CA GLU A 209 11.73 19.06 -20.02
C GLU A 209 12.89 19.60 -20.84
N LEU A 210 13.00 20.92 -21.02
CA LEU A 210 14.07 21.48 -21.82
C LEU A 210 15.46 21.18 -21.25
N PRO A 211 15.73 21.37 -19.93
CA PRO A 211 17.04 21.00 -19.38
C PRO A 211 17.33 19.49 -19.48
N TYR A 212 16.29 18.66 -19.40
CA TYR A 212 16.42 17.21 -19.52
C TYR A 212 16.72 16.76 -20.96
N LYS A 213 16.01 17.35 -21.93
CA LYS A 213 16.15 16.98 -23.36
C LYS A 213 17.41 17.56 -24.01
N GLU A 214 17.83 18.76 -23.58
CA GLU A 214 18.91 19.53 -24.18
C GLU A 214 20.02 19.93 -23.17
N PRO A 215 20.59 19.00 -22.41
CA PRO A 215 21.55 19.31 -21.35
C PRO A 215 22.83 19.96 -21.89
N GLU A 216 23.27 19.58 -23.10
CA GLU A 216 24.45 20.13 -23.72
C GLU A 216 24.26 21.60 -24.10
N LEU A 217 23.06 21.98 -24.57
CA LEU A 217 22.73 23.36 -24.89
C LEU A 217 22.78 24.24 -23.64
N PHE A 218 22.18 23.79 -22.54
CA PHE A 218 22.24 24.49 -21.25
C PHE A 218 23.67 24.66 -20.75
N ALA A 219 24.50 23.62 -20.86
CA ALA A 219 25.91 23.67 -20.49
C ALA A 219 26.69 24.68 -21.38
N SER A 220 26.42 24.72 -22.68
CA SER A 220 27.11 25.59 -23.63
C SER A 220 26.95 27.08 -23.34
N ILE A 221 25.76 27.47 -22.85
CA ILE A 221 25.44 28.86 -22.48
C ILE A 221 25.60 29.13 -20.98
N LYS A 222 26.11 28.12 -20.21
CA LYS A 222 26.30 28.18 -18.77
C LYS A 222 25.00 28.47 -18.00
N LEU A 223 23.86 28.06 -18.53
CA LEU A 223 22.57 28.14 -17.88
C LEU A 223 22.40 26.95 -16.94
N LYS A 224 22.16 27.22 -15.67
CA LYS A 224 21.90 26.16 -14.70
C LYS A 224 20.46 25.69 -14.85
N ALA A 225 20.26 24.38 -14.93
CA ALA A 225 18.93 23.78 -14.86
C ALA A 225 18.29 24.05 -13.50
N PRO A 226 17.01 24.46 -13.45
CA PRO A 226 16.28 24.55 -12.20
C PRO A 226 16.22 23.18 -11.50
N LYS A 227 16.36 23.17 -10.19
CA LYS A 227 16.34 21.93 -9.41
C LYS A 227 14.95 21.54 -8.94
N GLY A 228 14.10 22.52 -8.71
CA GLY A 228 12.79 22.29 -8.15
C GLY A 228 11.72 23.27 -8.63
N VAL A 229 10.49 22.79 -8.65
CA VAL A 229 9.27 23.54 -8.99
C VAL A 229 8.30 23.44 -7.84
N LEU A 230 7.82 24.58 -7.33
CA LEU A 230 6.75 24.63 -6.34
C LEU A 230 5.44 25.04 -7.02
N LEU A 231 4.46 24.14 -6.99
CA LEU A 231 3.10 24.40 -7.46
C LEU A 231 2.24 24.86 -6.28
N TYR A 232 1.63 26.02 -6.37
CA TYR A 232 0.75 26.48 -5.31
C TYR A 232 -0.60 26.94 -5.87
N GLY A 233 -1.64 26.92 -5.03
CA GLY A 233 -2.98 27.38 -5.42
C GLY A 233 -4.09 26.60 -4.72
N PRO A 234 -5.36 26.88 -5.05
CA PRO A 234 -6.50 26.25 -4.41
C PRO A 234 -6.50 24.72 -4.53
N PRO A 235 -7.14 24.01 -3.58
CA PRO A 235 -7.28 22.55 -3.68
C PRO A 235 -8.12 22.16 -4.90
N GLY A 236 -7.86 20.95 -5.42
CA GLY A 236 -8.62 20.38 -6.54
C GLY A 236 -8.38 21.04 -7.91
N CYS A 237 -7.34 21.89 -8.06
CA CYS A 237 -7.00 22.54 -9.33
C CYS A 237 -5.94 21.79 -10.16
N GLY A 238 -5.61 20.54 -9.83
CA GLY A 238 -4.79 19.68 -10.69
C GLY A 238 -3.30 19.65 -10.41
N LYS A 239 -2.80 20.19 -9.27
CA LYS A 239 -1.37 20.21 -8.92
C LYS A 239 -0.72 18.83 -9.00
N THR A 240 -1.31 17.83 -8.36
CA THR A 240 -0.81 16.44 -8.37
C THR A 240 -0.93 15.78 -9.74
N LEU A 241 -1.98 16.12 -10.52
CA LEU A 241 -2.13 15.65 -11.91
C LEU A 241 -1.02 16.15 -12.81
N ILE A 242 -0.61 17.42 -12.66
CA ILE A 242 0.51 18.00 -13.41
C ILE A 242 1.78 17.21 -13.10
N GLY A 243 2.13 16.98 -11.82
CA GLY A 243 3.33 16.21 -11.46
C GLY A 243 3.34 14.81 -12.10
N LYS A 244 2.20 14.12 -12.08
CA LYS A 244 2.05 12.81 -12.74
C LYS A 244 2.19 12.89 -14.25
N ALA A 245 1.64 13.92 -14.90
CA ALA A 245 1.74 14.08 -16.34
C ALA A 245 3.17 14.38 -16.78
N VAL A 246 3.90 15.23 -16.06
CA VAL A 246 5.32 15.50 -16.31
C VAL A 246 6.13 14.19 -16.29
N ALA A 247 5.91 13.36 -15.28
CA ALA A 247 6.61 12.08 -15.17
C ALA A 247 6.27 11.14 -16.33
N THR A 248 4.98 11.05 -16.71
CA THR A 248 4.54 10.19 -17.82
C THR A 248 5.09 10.63 -19.17
N GLU A 249 5.07 11.94 -19.47
CA GLU A 249 5.50 12.48 -20.78
C GLU A 249 7.03 12.44 -20.98
N ASN A 250 7.78 12.26 -19.89
CA ASN A 250 9.24 12.20 -19.93
C ASN A 250 9.80 10.84 -19.46
N ASP A 251 8.97 9.81 -19.36
CA ASP A 251 9.35 8.45 -18.92
C ASP A 251 10.14 8.43 -17.60
N MET A 252 9.76 9.30 -16.67
CA MET A 252 10.41 9.42 -15.35
C MET A 252 9.68 8.61 -14.28
N THR A 253 10.46 8.02 -13.38
CA THR A 253 9.90 7.38 -12.16
C THR A 253 9.32 8.44 -11.23
N PHE A 254 8.08 8.26 -10.80
CA PHE A 254 7.37 9.23 -9.96
C PHE A 254 7.28 8.74 -8.52
N PHE A 255 7.86 9.49 -7.59
CA PHE A 255 7.76 9.26 -6.15
C PHE A 255 6.79 10.24 -5.54
N ASN A 256 5.57 9.79 -5.24
CA ASN A 256 4.54 10.62 -4.62
C ASN A 256 4.66 10.54 -3.09
N VAL A 257 5.04 11.62 -2.46
CA VAL A 257 5.33 11.70 -1.03
C VAL A 257 4.37 12.67 -0.36
N LYS A 258 3.46 12.15 0.45
CA LYS A 258 2.65 12.99 1.33
C LYS A 258 3.47 13.36 2.56
N VAL A 259 3.74 14.62 2.73
CA VAL A 259 4.54 15.13 3.85
C VAL A 259 3.94 14.80 5.21
N ALA A 260 2.60 14.81 5.31
CA ALA A 260 1.89 14.43 6.53
C ALA A 260 2.19 12.98 6.98
N ASP A 261 2.40 12.06 6.04
CA ASP A 261 2.73 10.65 6.34
C ASP A 261 4.12 10.52 6.95
N ILE A 262 5.09 11.36 6.52
CA ILE A 262 6.43 11.40 7.11
C ILE A 262 6.38 11.92 8.55
N LEU A 263 5.54 12.92 8.80
CA LEU A 263 5.42 13.54 10.13
C LEU A 263 4.71 12.63 11.15
N SER A 264 3.69 11.88 10.72
CA SER A 264 2.81 11.14 11.63
C SER A 264 3.36 9.80 12.10
N LYS A 265 4.14 9.12 11.26
CA LYS A 265 4.57 7.73 11.50
C LYS A 265 5.92 7.60 12.20
N TRP A 266 6.77 8.66 12.20
CA TRP A 266 8.20 8.46 12.43
C TRP A 266 8.86 9.59 13.21
N VAL A 267 8.39 9.84 14.43
CA VAL A 267 9.07 10.76 15.36
C VAL A 267 10.45 10.18 15.70
N GLY A 268 11.52 10.82 15.19
CA GLY A 268 12.91 10.43 15.39
C GLY A 268 13.62 9.79 14.17
N GLU A 269 12.92 9.34 13.13
CA GLU A 269 13.51 8.71 11.94
C GLU A 269 13.26 9.48 10.62
N SER A 270 12.53 10.58 10.66
CA SER A 270 12.09 11.34 9.49
C SER A 270 13.24 11.82 8.60
N GLU A 271 14.39 12.17 9.18
CA GLU A 271 15.60 12.58 8.45
C GLU A 271 16.18 11.43 7.62
N ASN A 272 16.23 10.22 8.19
CA ASN A 272 16.74 9.04 7.49
C ASN A 272 15.81 8.62 6.35
N MET A 273 14.51 8.84 6.50
CA MET A 273 13.53 8.61 5.44
C MET A 273 13.74 9.56 4.26
N ILE A 274 13.97 10.85 4.50
CA ILE A 274 14.28 11.80 3.42
C ILE A 274 15.56 11.38 2.70
N LYS A 275 16.63 11.01 3.43
CA LYS A 275 17.86 10.49 2.82
C LYS A 275 17.61 9.24 1.97
N ALA A 276 16.80 8.30 2.47
CA ALA A 276 16.45 7.08 1.75
C ALA A 276 15.63 7.37 0.49
N LEU A 277 14.66 8.30 0.55
CA LEU A 277 13.89 8.76 -0.58
C LEU A 277 14.79 9.32 -1.69
N PHE A 278 15.65 10.28 -1.36
CA PHE A 278 16.55 10.90 -2.33
C PHE A 278 17.56 9.90 -2.92
N ARG A 279 18.08 8.97 -2.10
CA ARG A 279 18.91 7.88 -2.60
C ARG A 279 18.15 7.02 -3.61
N LYS A 280 16.92 6.60 -3.26
CA LYS A 280 16.09 5.77 -4.14
C LYS A 280 15.71 6.50 -5.44
N ALA A 281 15.45 7.80 -5.37
CA ALA A 281 15.21 8.61 -6.57
C ALA A 281 16.44 8.64 -7.48
N ARG A 282 17.64 8.77 -6.92
CA ARG A 282 18.91 8.71 -7.69
C ARG A 282 19.15 7.32 -8.31
N GLU A 283 18.82 6.25 -7.60
CA GLU A 283 18.94 4.86 -8.09
C GLU A 283 17.97 4.56 -9.25
N ASN A 284 16.84 5.30 -9.31
CA ASN A 284 15.81 5.15 -10.34
C ASN A 284 15.72 6.38 -11.27
N ALA A 285 16.81 7.10 -11.41
CA ALA A 285 16.86 8.24 -12.33
C ALA A 285 16.71 7.78 -13.81
N PRO A 286 16.00 8.54 -14.67
CA PRO A 286 15.37 9.82 -14.37
C PRO A 286 14.13 9.71 -13.50
N SER A 287 14.00 10.60 -12.52
CA SER A 287 12.92 10.52 -11.53
C SER A 287 12.42 11.87 -11.05
N ILE A 288 11.17 11.88 -10.56
CA ILE A 288 10.55 13.05 -9.92
C ILE A 288 10.19 12.68 -8.49
N ILE A 289 10.66 13.47 -7.53
CA ILE A 289 10.16 13.47 -6.15
C ILE A 289 9.07 14.53 -6.06
N PHE A 290 7.83 14.08 -5.84
CA PHE A 290 6.68 14.97 -5.70
C PHE A 290 6.25 15.03 -4.24
N PHE A 291 6.47 16.16 -3.59
CA PHE A 291 6.00 16.42 -2.24
C PHE A 291 4.60 17.02 -2.27
N ASP A 292 3.59 16.23 -1.93
CA ASP A 292 2.21 16.71 -1.82
C ASP A 292 1.91 17.23 -0.41
N GLU A 293 0.99 18.19 -0.33
CA GLU A 293 0.62 18.86 0.92
C GLU A 293 1.84 19.43 1.66
N PHE A 294 2.72 20.11 0.92
CA PHE A 294 4.01 20.58 1.42
C PHE A 294 3.86 21.60 2.57
N ASP A 295 2.71 22.25 2.68
CA ASP A 295 2.32 23.12 3.80
C ASP A 295 2.20 22.39 5.15
N ALA A 296 2.18 21.05 5.19
CA ALA A 296 2.28 20.28 6.43
C ALA A 296 3.60 20.49 7.18
N LEU A 297 4.68 20.93 6.49
CA LEU A 297 5.94 21.33 7.11
C LEU A 297 5.89 22.72 7.76
N GLY A 298 4.83 23.50 7.48
CA GLY A 298 4.66 24.81 8.08
C GLY A 298 4.38 24.72 9.59
N THR A 299 5.14 25.46 10.38
CA THR A 299 4.95 25.49 11.83
C THR A 299 3.67 26.22 12.20
N THR A 300 2.71 25.51 12.77
CA THR A 300 1.69 26.16 13.61
C THR A 300 2.36 26.57 14.91
N ARG A 301 2.61 27.87 15.10
CA ARG A 301 3.10 28.41 16.36
C ARG A 301 2.18 27.94 17.49
N GLY A 302 2.70 27.14 18.43
CA GLY A 302 1.93 26.67 19.59
C GLY A 302 2.03 25.19 19.93
N GLN A 303 2.66 24.36 19.08
CA GLN A 303 2.99 22.96 19.41
C GLN A 303 4.53 22.79 19.45
N GLN A 304 5.11 22.97 20.62
CA GLN A 304 6.56 22.98 20.80
C GLN A 304 7.24 21.65 20.42
N ASP A 305 6.58 20.52 20.62
CA ASP A 305 7.19 19.19 20.36
C ASP A 305 7.27 18.82 18.87
N SER A 306 6.33 19.27 18.06
CA SER A 306 6.32 19.02 16.60
C SER A 306 7.23 19.96 15.81
N ALA A 307 7.52 21.16 16.33
CA ALA A 307 8.32 22.18 15.65
C ALA A 307 9.78 21.74 15.42
N GLY A 308 10.34 20.92 16.30
CA GLY A 308 11.69 20.37 16.17
C GLY A 308 11.81 19.41 14.98
N VAL A 309 10.88 18.45 14.87
CA VAL A 309 10.88 17.44 13.81
C VAL A 309 10.67 18.08 12.42
N GLN A 310 9.75 19.04 12.32
CA GLN A 310 9.50 19.77 11.07
C GLN A 310 10.74 20.54 10.59
N LYS A 311 11.44 21.24 11.49
CA LYS A 311 12.68 21.95 11.16
C LYS A 311 13.77 21.00 10.68
N ASN A 312 13.90 19.84 11.30
CA ASN A 312 14.89 18.83 10.91
C ASN A 312 14.60 18.25 9.53
N ILE A 313 13.32 17.96 9.21
CA ILE A 313 12.90 17.50 7.87
C ILE A 313 13.23 18.58 6.83
N ILE A 314 12.86 19.85 7.08
CA ILE A 314 13.20 20.95 6.18
C ILE A 314 14.71 21.05 5.98
N ALA A 315 15.50 21.02 7.05
CA ALA A 315 16.95 21.08 6.98
C ALA A 315 17.53 19.92 6.17
N GLN A 316 16.97 18.71 6.33
CA GLN A 316 17.40 17.54 5.55
C GLN A 316 17.04 17.67 4.07
N ILE A 317 15.80 18.10 3.72
CA ILE A 317 15.41 18.38 2.33
C ILE A 317 16.36 19.40 1.71
N LEU A 318 16.64 20.50 2.41
CA LEU A 318 17.58 21.54 1.97
C LEU A 318 18.98 20.98 1.72
N SER A 319 19.49 20.14 2.62
CA SER A 319 20.77 19.48 2.49
C SER A 319 20.86 18.57 1.27
N GLU A 320 19.80 17.80 1.00
CA GLU A 320 19.73 16.94 -0.18
C GLU A 320 19.62 17.74 -1.49
N MET A 321 18.90 18.87 -1.46
CA MET A 321 18.79 19.77 -2.62
C MET A 321 20.10 20.53 -2.90
N ASP A 322 20.84 20.89 -1.85
CA ASP A 322 22.10 21.62 -1.97
C ASP A 322 23.29 20.73 -2.37
N GLY A 323 23.19 19.43 -2.21
CA GLY A 323 24.19 18.42 -2.61
C GLY A 323 24.37 18.40 -4.13
N ILE A 324 25.27 19.22 -4.63
CA ILE A 324 25.35 19.78 -5.99
C ILE A 324 25.49 18.74 -7.12
N ASP A 325 26.23 17.64 -6.90
CA ASP A 325 26.45 16.62 -7.92
C ASP A 325 25.50 15.42 -7.82
N ALA A 326 24.64 15.43 -6.83
CA ALA A 326 23.84 14.26 -6.43
C ALA A 326 22.43 14.19 -7.04
N LEU A 327 21.97 15.28 -7.68
CA LEU A 327 20.61 15.35 -8.27
C LEU A 327 20.63 15.27 -9.81
N LYS A 328 21.63 14.60 -10.38
CA LYS A 328 21.65 14.37 -11.82
C LYS A 328 20.42 13.54 -12.19
N ASP A 329 19.57 14.10 -13.06
CA ASP A 329 18.33 13.49 -13.54
C ASP A 329 17.28 13.20 -12.44
N VAL A 330 17.35 13.90 -11.28
CA VAL A 330 16.31 13.89 -10.24
C VAL A 330 15.71 15.29 -10.12
N TYR A 331 14.40 15.39 -10.36
CA TYR A 331 13.65 16.64 -10.26
C TYR A 331 12.79 16.64 -9.00
N ILE A 332 12.67 17.82 -8.39
CA ILE A 332 11.87 17.98 -7.18
C ILE A 332 10.66 18.85 -7.48
N MET A 333 9.47 18.35 -7.18
CA MET A 333 8.24 19.12 -7.32
C MET A 333 7.53 19.18 -5.96
N GLY A 334 7.12 20.36 -5.56
CA GLY A 334 6.29 20.54 -4.35
C GLY A 334 4.90 21.00 -4.72
N ALA A 335 3.87 20.58 -4.00
CA ALA A 335 2.52 21.08 -4.13
C ALA A 335 1.99 21.57 -2.78
N THR A 336 1.43 22.79 -2.76
CA THR A 336 0.87 23.37 -1.54
C THR A 336 -0.43 24.14 -1.81
N ASN A 337 -1.33 24.10 -0.85
CA ASN A 337 -2.52 24.94 -0.83
C ASN A 337 -2.30 26.23 -0.02
N ARG A 338 -1.15 26.35 0.66
CA ARG A 338 -0.83 27.45 1.57
C ARG A 338 0.61 27.92 1.37
N PRO A 339 0.88 28.72 0.35
CA PRO A 339 2.24 29.22 0.08
C PRO A 339 2.78 30.08 1.23
N ASP A 340 1.88 30.68 2.05
CA ASP A 340 2.21 31.44 3.25
C ASP A 340 2.85 30.61 4.38
N MET A 341 2.73 29.28 4.32
CA MET A 341 3.28 28.36 5.32
C MET A 341 4.64 27.77 4.93
N ILE A 342 5.09 28.02 3.72
CA ILE A 342 6.36 27.47 3.21
C ILE A 342 7.52 28.26 3.79
N ASP A 343 8.55 27.53 4.30
CA ASP A 343 9.77 28.16 4.80
C ASP A 343 10.49 28.92 3.67
N PRO A 344 10.77 30.22 3.83
CA PRO A 344 11.44 31.02 2.81
C PRO A 344 12.81 30.46 2.39
N ALA A 345 13.45 29.66 3.22
CA ALA A 345 14.72 29.03 2.88
C ALA A 345 14.59 28.05 1.70
N LEU A 346 13.44 27.42 1.53
CA LEU A 346 13.15 26.53 0.40
C LEU A 346 12.99 27.27 -0.94
N LEU A 347 12.63 28.54 -0.90
CA LEU A 347 12.38 29.38 -2.09
C LEU A 347 13.64 30.13 -2.56
N ARG A 348 14.80 29.86 -1.95
CA ARG A 348 16.06 30.47 -2.38
C ARG A 348 16.57 29.82 -3.67
N PRO A 349 17.27 30.59 -4.54
CA PRO A 349 17.85 30.06 -5.75
C PRO A 349 18.72 28.81 -5.53
N GLY A 350 18.58 27.82 -6.42
CA GLY A 350 19.23 26.51 -6.31
C GLY A 350 18.41 25.46 -5.57
N ARG A 351 17.14 25.75 -5.22
CA ARG A 351 16.19 24.86 -4.53
C ARG A 351 14.86 24.78 -5.28
N PHE A 352 13.79 25.41 -4.80
CA PHE A 352 12.59 25.63 -5.60
C PHE A 352 12.77 26.90 -6.40
N ASP A 353 13.46 26.78 -7.55
CA ASP A 353 13.82 27.90 -8.41
C ASP A 353 12.60 28.52 -9.09
N GLU A 354 11.59 27.70 -9.35
CA GLU A 354 10.35 28.13 -9.99
C GLU A 354 9.15 27.94 -9.07
N VAL A 355 8.36 29.01 -8.96
CA VAL A 355 7.12 29.03 -8.17
C VAL A 355 5.97 29.34 -9.12
N ILE A 356 5.08 28.36 -9.32
CA ILE A 356 4.01 28.44 -10.32
C ILE A 356 2.66 28.40 -9.65
N GLU A 357 1.85 29.43 -9.88
CA GLU A 357 0.49 29.51 -9.40
C GLU A 357 -0.46 28.69 -10.28
N ILE A 358 -1.24 27.82 -9.65
CA ILE A 358 -2.33 27.09 -10.29
C ILE A 358 -3.65 27.73 -9.85
N GLN A 359 -4.26 28.48 -10.73
CA GLN A 359 -5.49 29.19 -10.46
C GLN A 359 -6.72 28.28 -10.63
N ARG A 360 -7.88 28.76 -10.12
CA ARG A 360 -9.15 28.15 -10.45
C ARG A 360 -9.44 28.28 -11.94
N PRO A 361 -10.09 27.28 -12.57
CA PRO A 361 -10.40 27.35 -13.97
C PRO A 361 -11.33 28.54 -14.27
N ASN A 362 -10.99 29.31 -15.29
CA ASN A 362 -11.91 30.27 -15.91
C ASN A 362 -12.92 29.52 -16.81
N LYS A 363 -13.81 30.25 -17.50
CA LYS A 363 -14.87 29.66 -18.34
C LYS A 363 -14.29 28.79 -19.46
N GLU A 364 -13.23 29.24 -20.12
CA GLU A 364 -12.54 28.54 -21.20
C GLU A 364 -11.83 27.27 -20.70
N ALA A 365 -11.14 27.37 -19.57
CA ALA A 365 -10.49 26.26 -18.91
C ALA A 365 -11.50 25.19 -18.46
N ALA A 366 -12.63 25.61 -17.89
CA ALA A 366 -13.70 24.72 -17.50
C ALA A 366 -14.31 23.97 -18.70
N GLN A 367 -14.45 24.65 -19.85
CA GLN A 367 -14.89 24.01 -21.08
C GLN A 367 -13.95 22.88 -21.50
N GLN A 368 -12.62 23.10 -21.43
CA GLN A 368 -11.64 22.08 -21.72
C GLN A 368 -11.73 20.89 -20.76
N ILE A 369 -11.91 21.16 -19.45
CA ILE A 369 -12.10 20.12 -18.43
C ILE A 369 -13.38 19.32 -18.71
N ILE A 370 -14.50 19.98 -18.99
CA ILE A 370 -15.78 19.34 -19.31
C ILE A 370 -15.63 18.44 -20.55
N ASN A 371 -14.87 18.87 -21.57
CA ASN A 371 -14.64 18.10 -22.79
C ASN A 371 -13.92 16.78 -22.54
N ILE A 372 -13.04 16.72 -21.51
CA ILE A 372 -12.36 15.50 -21.11
C ILE A 372 -13.34 14.47 -20.52
N TYR A 373 -14.34 14.90 -19.77
CA TYR A 373 -15.23 14.01 -19.03
C TYR A 373 -16.57 13.72 -19.72
N LEU A 374 -17.05 14.66 -20.58
CA LEU A 374 -18.25 14.49 -21.41
C LEU A 374 -17.84 14.15 -22.85
N THR A 375 -17.56 12.87 -23.06
CA THR A 375 -17.07 12.31 -24.32
C THR A 375 -18.20 11.82 -25.24
N PRO A 376 -18.01 11.72 -26.58
CA PRO A 376 -19.06 11.32 -27.53
C PRO A 376 -19.58 9.90 -27.37
N ASP A 377 -18.86 9.02 -26.68
CA ASP A 377 -19.28 7.63 -26.40
C ASP A 377 -20.40 7.53 -25.36
N LEU A 378 -20.59 8.59 -24.52
CA LEU A 378 -21.62 8.58 -23.50
C LEU A 378 -23.02 8.42 -24.08
N PRO A 379 -23.89 7.60 -23.48
CA PRO A 379 -25.29 7.50 -23.88
C PRO A 379 -26.03 8.79 -23.47
N LEU A 380 -26.67 9.45 -24.45
CA LEU A 380 -27.53 10.59 -24.21
C LEU A 380 -29.00 10.16 -24.33
N GLN A 381 -29.87 10.77 -23.52
CA GLN A 381 -31.31 10.51 -23.58
C GLN A 381 -31.87 10.92 -24.93
N GLN A 382 -32.65 10.04 -25.56
CA GLN A 382 -33.16 10.25 -26.92
C GLN A 382 -34.05 11.49 -27.05
N THR A 383 -34.85 11.82 -26.04
CA THR A 383 -35.68 13.03 -26.04
C THR A 383 -34.79 14.27 -26.02
N PHE A 384 -33.72 14.29 -25.20
CA PHE A 384 -32.75 15.39 -25.15
C PHE A 384 -32.03 15.58 -26.49
N VAL A 385 -31.67 14.49 -27.17
CA VAL A 385 -31.05 14.54 -28.49
C VAL A 385 -32.02 15.12 -29.55
N ALA A 386 -33.31 14.74 -29.52
CA ALA A 386 -34.30 15.26 -30.42
C ALA A 386 -34.55 16.77 -30.25
N GLU A 387 -34.56 17.25 -28.99
CA GLU A 387 -34.79 18.67 -28.66
C GLU A 387 -33.59 19.58 -29.01
N HIS A 388 -32.36 19.00 -29.02
CA HIS A 388 -31.11 19.76 -29.19
C HIS A 388 -30.38 19.44 -30.50
N GLY A 389 -31.08 19.51 -31.61
CA GLY A 389 -30.53 19.46 -32.96
C GLY A 389 -30.54 18.11 -33.65
N GLY A 390 -31.12 17.07 -33.03
CA GLY A 390 -31.38 15.77 -33.67
C GLY A 390 -30.13 14.88 -33.89
N SER A 391 -28.94 15.40 -33.62
CA SER A 391 -27.70 14.58 -33.61
C SER A 391 -27.07 14.52 -32.21
N LYS A 392 -26.44 13.41 -31.93
CA LYS A 392 -25.76 13.19 -30.63
C LYS A 392 -24.66 14.21 -30.35
N GLU A 393 -23.92 14.59 -31.38
CA GLU A 393 -22.83 15.56 -31.28
C GLU A 393 -23.36 16.95 -30.91
N LYS A 394 -24.44 17.42 -31.60
CA LYS A 394 -25.03 18.72 -31.31
C LYS A 394 -25.66 18.75 -29.92
N ALA A 395 -26.33 17.68 -29.53
CA ALA A 395 -26.92 17.56 -28.20
C ALA A 395 -25.85 17.54 -27.11
N LEU A 396 -24.73 16.86 -27.33
CA LEU A 396 -23.60 16.86 -26.39
C LEU A 396 -22.99 18.25 -26.25
N GLU A 397 -22.80 18.97 -27.37
CA GLU A 397 -22.26 20.33 -27.32
C GLU A 397 -23.21 21.30 -26.62
N SER A 398 -24.53 21.20 -26.87
CA SER A 398 -25.53 21.94 -26.13
C SER A 398 -25.50 21.62 -24.64
N MET A 399 -25.36 20.36 -24.27
CA MET A 399 -25.26 19.92 -22.87
C MET A 399 -24.05 20.52 -22.17
N LYS A 400 -22.88 20.52 -22.83
CA LYS A 400 -21.66 21.14 -22.32
C LYS A 400 -21.82 22.64 -22.10
N GLN A 401 -22.40 23.34 -23.09
CA GLN A 401 -22.66 24.77 -22.99
C GLN A 401 -23.64 25.10 -21.85
N MET A 402 -24.72 24.33 -21.73
CA MET A 402 -25.68 24.49 -20.62
C MET A 402 -25.01 24.27 -19.25
N LEU A 403 -24.09 23.30 -19.14
CA LEU A 403 -23.33 23.08 -17.90
C LEU A 403 -22.41 24.27 -17.60
N ILE A 404 -21.71 24.81 -18.58
CA ILE A 404 -20.90 26.02 -18.41
C ILE A 404 -21.74 27.20 -17.92
N ASP A 405 -22.92 27.42 -18.50
CA ASP A 405 -23.79 28.51 -18.11
C ASP A 405 -24.41 28.29 -16.71
N GLU A 406 -24.60 27.01 -16.32
CA GLU A 406 -24.99 26.63 -14.97
C GLU A 406 -23.90 26.91 -13.93
N LEU A 407 -22.64 26.70 -14.29
CA LEU A 407 -21.49 26.87 -13.38
C LEU A 407 -21.02 28.34 -13.27
N TYR A 408 -21.02 29.09 -14.38
CA TYR A 408 -20.43 30.41 -14.49
C TYR A 408 -21.46 31.55 -14.67
N GLY A 409 -22.75 31.23 -14.71
CA GLY A 409 -23.82 32.23 -14.81
C GLY A 409 -23.78 33.23 -13.64
N ASP A 410 -23.93 34.53 -13.94
CA ASP A 410 -23.80 35.58 -12.92
C ASP A 410 -24.81 35.49 -11.77
N ASN A 411 -25.98 34.88 -12.01
CA ASN A 411 -27.04 34.70 -11.03
C ASN A 411 -27.01 33.33 -10.34
N LYS A 412 -25.90 32.56 -10.46
CA LYS A 412 -25.78 31.25 -9.84
C LYS A 412 -25.08 31.33 -8.49
N TRP A 413 -25.91 31.37 -7.45
CA TRP A 413 -25.51 31.44 -6.06
C TRP A 413 -25.65 30.07 -5.39
N VAL A 414 -24.74 29.77 -4.47
CA VAL A 414 -24.81 28.60 -3.59
C VAL A 414 -25.11 29.09 -2.19
N GLU A 415 -26.24 28.62 -1.66
CA GLU A 415 -26.65 28.89 -0.28
C GLU A 415 -26.19 27.71 0.61
N PHE A 416 -25.55 28.02 1.72
CA PHE A 416 -25.13 27.03 2.68
C PHE A 416 -25.25 27.56 4.11
N LYS A 417 -25.47 26.65 5.07
CA LYS A 417 -25.50 26.97 6.50
C LYS A 417 -24.20 26.51 7.14
N LEU A 418 -23.54 27.38 7.90
CA LEU A 418 -22.34 27.06 8.65
C LEU A 418 -22.63 26.31 9.94
N ASP A 419 -23.79 26.55 10.52
CA ASP A 419 -24.32 25.90 11.70
C ASP A 419 -25.74 25.44 11.40
N PRO A 420 -26.02 24.11 11.37
CA PRO A 420 -27.37 23.61 11.10
C PRO A 420 -28.42 24.09 12.10
N GLU A 421 -28.03 24.40 13.35
CA GLU A 421 -28.93 24.79 14.44
C GLU A 421 -29.16 26.31 14.53
N ALA A 422 -28.29 27.12 13.91
CA ALA A 422 -28.43 28.56 13.93
C ALA A 422 -29.44 29.08 12.87
N LYS A 423 -30.52 29.72 13.31
CA LYS A 423 -31.59 30.20 12.44
C LYS A 423 -31.19 31.31 11.44
N GLU A 424 -30.06 32.01 11.66
CA GLU A 424 -29.67 33.22 10.89
C GLU A 424 -28.32 33.08 10.12
N SER A 425 -27.77 31.89 9.93
CA SER A 425 -26.42 31.72 9.35
C SER A 425 -26.41 31.25 7.91
N VAL A 426 -27.39 31.61 7.08
CA VAL A 426 -27.34 31.35 5.64
C VAL A 426 -26.31 32.28 5.00
N LYS A 427 -25.24 31.72 4.44
CA LYS A 427 -24.26 32.44 3.63
C LYS A 427 -24.44 32.10 2.18
N THR A 428 -24.13 33.05 1.32
CA THR A 428 -24.17 32.88 -0.13
C THR A 428 -22.78 33.11 -0.72
N ILE A 429 -22.40 32.29 -1.69
CA ILE A 429 -21.18 32.46 -2.49
C ILE A 429 -21.55 32.27 -3.95
N LYS A 430 -20.90 32.99 -4.86
CA LYS A 430 -21.09 32.72 -6.29
C LYS A 430 -20.50 31.36 -6.64
N ARG A 431 -21.24 30.55 -7.41
CA ARG A 431 -20.79 29.23 -7.78
C ARG A 431 -19.44 29.27 -8.50
N LYS A 432 -19.23 30.23 -9.39
CA LYS A 432 -17.97 30.45 -10.12
C LYS A 432 -16.73 30.58 -9.20
N ASP A 433 -16.91 31.09 -7.98
CA ASP A 433 -15.80 31.36 -7.05
C ASP A 433 -15.29 30.09 -6.34
N ILE A 434 -16.04 29.00 -6.41
CA ILE A 434 -15.68 27.70 -5.81
C ILE A 434 -15.33 26.64 -6.85
N ILE A 435 -15.47 26.93 -8.16
CA ILE A 435 -15.20 25.96 -9.21
C ILE A 435 -13.73 25.55 -9.18
N SER A 436 -13.50 24.24 -9.22
CA SER A 436 -12.19 23.60 -9.39
C SER A 436 -12.32 22.43 -10.37
N GLY A 437 -11.19 21.95 -10.89
CA GLY A 437 -11.20 20.78 -11.78
C GLY A 437 -11.84 19.55 -11.13
N ALA A 438 -11.52 19.33 -9.84
CA ALA A 438 -12.10 18.23 -9.07
C ALA A 438 -13.60 18.37 -8.85
N LEU A 439 -14.10 19.60 -8.67
CA LEU A 439 -15.55 19.85 -8.54
C LEU A 439 -16.28 19.56 -9.85
N ILE A 440 -15.75 19.97 -11.00
CA ILE A 440 -16.33 19.66 -12.33
C ILE A 440 -16.37 18.15 -12.55
N GLU A 441 -15.29 17.44 -12.24
CA GLU A 441 -15.22 15.98 -12.32
C GLU A 441 -16.28 15.32 -11.41
N SER A 442 -16.41 15.79 -10.15
CA SER A 442 -17.39 15.25 -9.19
C SER A 442 -18.82 15.47 -9.68
N ILE A 443 -19.15 16.65 -10.21
CA ILE A 443 -20.46 16.96 -10.80
C ILE A 443 -20.80 15.96 -11.92
N ILE A 444 -19.89 15.77 -12.87
CA ILE A 444 -20.12 14.87 -14.00
C ILE A 444 -20.23 13.41 -13.52
N ARG A 445 -19.41 13.00 -12.57
CA ARG A 445 -19.45 11.67 -11.95
C ARG A 445 -20.78 11.43 -11.23
N THR A 446 -21.27 12.41 -10.47
CA THR A 446 -22.55 12.34 -9.75
C THR A 446 -23.73 12.35 -10.73
N ALA A 447 -23.68 13.14 -11.81
CA ALA A 447 -24.66 13.09 -12.87
C ALA A 447 -24.74 11.71 -13.55
N LYS A 448 -23.58 11.09 -13.84
CA LYS A 448 -23.53 9.71 -14.35
C LYS A 448 -24.15 8.71 -13.36
N LYS A 449 -23.93 8.88 -12.05
CA LYS A 449 -24.59 8.06 -11.02
C LYS A 449 -26.12 8.26 -11.00
N ASN A 450 -26.60 9.51 -11.13
CA ASN A 450 -28.01 9.85 -11.17
C ASN A 450 -28.69 9.19 -12.39
N TYR A 451 -28.06 9.26 -13.57
CA TYR A 451 -28.47 8.51 -14.74
C TYR A 451 -28.59 7.00 -14.46
N VAL A 452 -27.57 6.38 -13.87
CA VAL A 452 -27.61 4.94 -13.54
C VAL A 452 -28.77 4.62 -12.59
N LYS A 453 -28.96 5.41 -11.53
CA LYS A 453 -30.08 5.22 -10.58
C LYS A 453 -31.44 5.31 -11.27
N ARG A 454 -31.62 6.23 -12.23
CA ARG A 454 -32.85 6.43 -12.97
C ARG A 454 -33.15 5.27 -13.91
N VAL A 455 -32.13 4.65 -14.50
CA VAL A 455 -32.25 3.56 -15.46
C VAL A 455 -32.36 2.17 -14.79
N LEU A 456 -31.88 2.06 -13.56
CA LEU A 456 -31.84 0.78 -12.83
C LEU A 456 -33.19 0.05 -12.73
N PRO A 457 -34.36 0.74 -12.52
CA PRO A 457 -35.67 0.10 -12.46
C PRO A 457 -36.11 -0.56 -13.77
N TYR A 458 -35.57 -0.14 -14.90
CA TYR A 458 -35.97 -0.69 -16.21
C TYR A 458 -35.26 -2.02 -16.48
N PRO A 459 -35.97 -3.06 -16.95
CA PRO A 459 -35.38 -4.35 -17.30
C PRO A 459 -34.26 -4.22 -18.33
N LYS A 460 -33.24 -5.07 -18.23
CA LYS A 460 -32.16 -5.12 -19.23
C LYS A 460 -32.76 -5.51 -20.60
N GLY A 461 -32.47 -4.70 -21.65
CA GLY A 461 -32.97 -4.94 -23.01
C GLY A 461 -34.36 -4.36 -23.29
N SER A 462 -35.01 -3.70 -22.32
CA SER A 462 -36.30 -3.05 -22.56
C SER A 462 -36.15 -1.82 -23.49
N PRO A 463 -37.16 -1.52 -24.32
CA PRO A 463 -37.15 -0.32 -25.18
C PRO A 463 -37.05 0.98 -24.37
N GLU A 464 -37.63 1.03 -23.17
CA GLU A 464 -37.57 2.17 -22.26
C GLU A 464 -36.12 2.40 -21.84
N ARG A 465 -35.42 1.34 -21.45
CA ARG A 465 -34.00 1.43 -21.06
C ARG A 465 -33.12 1.88 -22.24
N ALA A 466 -33.41 1.48 -23.45
CA ALA A 466 -32.66 1.86 -24.64
C ALA A 466 -32.84 3.34 -25.04
N ARG A 467 -33.92 3.98 -24.60
CA ARG A 467 -34.19 5.41 -24.84
C ARG A 467 -33.56 6.32 -23.79
N GLU A 468 -33.18 5.75 -22.64
CA GLU A 468 -32.56 6.47 -21.53
C GLU A 468 -31.10 6.71 -21.80
N GLY A 469 -30.62 7.85 -21.27
CA GLY A 469 -29.25 8.29 -21.32
C GLY A 469 -29.04 9.45 -20.36
N LEU A 470 -27.85 9.98 -20.32
CA LEU A 470 -27.54 11.18 -19.57
C LEU A 470 -28.34 12.35 -20.16
N ASN A 471 -28.94 13.18 -19.28
CA ASN A 471 -29.63 14.40 -19.65
C ASN A 471 -29.11 15.60 -18.83
N PHE A 472 -29.53 16.80 -19.20
CA PHE A 472 -29.07 18.01 -18.51
C PHE A 472 -29.58 18.10 -17.08
N GLU A 473 -30.75 17.58 -16.76
CA GLU A 473 -31.30 17.60 -15.40
C GLU A 473 -30.45 16.78 -14.43
N ASP A 474 -29.83 15.66 -14.88
CA ASP A 474 -28.86 14.92 -14.08
C ASP A 474 -27.64 15.76 -13.72
N LEU A 475 -27.14 16.57 -14.68
CA LEU A 475 -26.00 17.48 -14.47
C LEU A 475 -26.38 18.67 -13.57
N ARG A 476 -27.55 19.26 -13.76
CA ARG A 476 -28.04 20.40 -12.97
C ARG A 476 -28.19 20.02 -11.51
N LYS A 477 -28.83 18.89 -11.22
CA LYS A 477 -28.97 18.37 -9.85
C LYS A 477 -27.61 18.10 -9.21
N ALA A 478 -26.72 17.43 -9.93
CA ALA A 478 -25.37 17.17 -9.46
C ALA A 478 -24.59 18.46 -9.18
N ALA A 479 -24.73 19.49 -10.05
CA ALA A 479 -24.09 20.78 -9.85
C ALA A 479 -24.62 21.50 -8.62
N GLU A 480 -25.90 21.40 -8.30
CA GLU A 480 -26.48 21.96 -7.09
C GLU A 480 -25.99 21.25 -5.82
N GLU A 481 -26.03 19.92 -5.81
CA GLU A 481 -25.61 19.08 -4.67
C GLU A 481 -24.13 19.26 -4.36
N GLU A 482 -23.27 19.02 -5.34
CA GLU A 482 -21.81 19.08 -5.17
C GLU A 482 -21.32 20.51 -4.84
N SER A 483 -21.93 21.53 -5.44
CA SER A 483 -21.58 22.93 -5.12
C SER A 483 -21.94 23.30 -3.69
N LYS A 484 -23.06 22.80 -3.13
CA LYS A 484 -23.44 23.03 -1.73
C LYS A 484 -22.45 22.38 -0.77
N GLU A 485 -22.11 21.11 -1.02
CA GLU A 485 -21.14 20.38 -0.20
C GLU A 485 -19.77 21.07 -0.22
N HIS A 486 -19.31 21.46 -1.40
CA HIS A 486 -18.01 22.09 -1.58
C HIS A 486 -17.95 23.49 -0.93
N ALA A 487 -19.01 24.30 -1.04
CA ALA A 487 -19.11 25.60 -0.39
C ALA A 487 -19.06 25.48 1.14
N LEU A 488 -19.65 24.43 1.70
CA LEU A 488 -19.66 24.15 3.14
C LEU A 488 -18.24 23.84 3.64
N VAL A 489 -17.50 23.00 2.93
CA VAL A 489 -16.11 22.66 3.25
C VAL A 489 -15.20 23.88 3.13
N GLU A 490 -15.26 24.63 2.04
CA GLU A 490 -14.44 25.83 1.85
C GLU A 490 -14.70 26.92 2.90
N SER A 491 -15.95 27.13 3.26
CA SER A 491 -16.29 28.13 4.27
C SER A 491 -15.83 27.74 5.66
N SER A 492 -15.87 26.46 6.01
CA SER A 492 -15.34 25.96 7.28
C SER A 492 -13.82 26.17 7.38
N VAL A 493 -13.09 25.89 6.31
CA VAL A 493 -11.65 26.12 6.19
C VAL A 493 -11.31 27.60 6.27
N TYR A 494 -12.08 28.46 5.59
CA TYR A 494 -11.92 29.91 5.64
C TYR A 494 -12.12 30.46 7.04
N GLN A 495 -13.16 30.02 7.77
CA GLN A 495 -13.40 30.44 9.14
C GLN A 495 -12.30 29.98 10.10
N LYS A 496 -11.83 28.75 9.96
CA LYS A 496 -10.71 28.25 10.75
C LYS A 496 -9.47 29.13 10.55
N ARG A 497 -9.15 29.49 9.32
CA ARG A 497 -8.05 30.41 8.97
C ARG A 497 -8.24 31.81 9.56
N GLN A 498 -9.45 32.36 9.53
CA GLN A 498 -9.74 33.66 10.14
C GLN A 498 -9.60 33.66 11.67
N ARG A 499 -10.08 32.61 12.33
CA ARG A 499 -9.90 32.42 13.77
C ARG A 499 -8.43 32.26 14.17
N GLU A 500 -7.66 31.51 13.39
CA GLU A 500 -6.22 31.38 13.59
C GLU A 500 -5.51 32.73 13.43
N ARG A 501 -5.78 33.50 12.36
CA ARG A 501 -5.23 34.85 12.17
C ARG A 501 -5.61 35.82 13.30
N ALA A 502 -6.84 35.79 13.76
CA ALA A 502 -7.28 36.62 14.88
C ALA A 502 -6.59 36.25 16.21
N ARG A 503 -6.36 34.93 16.43
CA ARG A 503 -5.58 34.46 17.59
C ARG A 503 -4.12 34.90 17.53
N PHE A 504 -3.49 34.88 16.35
CA PHE A 504 -2.13 35.36 16.16
C PHE A 504 -2.00 36.85 16.40
N ALA A 505 -2.91 37.65 15.84
CA ALA A 505 -2.93 39.09 16.06
C ALA A 505 -3.16 39.46 17.53
N ALA A 506 -3.91 38.67 18.28
CA ALA A 506 -4.12 38.87 19.71
C ALA A 506 -2.88 38.45 20.55
N SER A 507 -2.12 37.43 20.15
CA SER A 507 -0.90 37.03 20.85
C SER A 507 0.25 38.00 20.64
N ASP A 508 0.40 38.55 19.41
CA ASP A 508 1.42 39.57 19.12
C ASP A 508 1.12 40.89 19.87
N ALA A 509 -0.13 41.17 20.15
CA ALA A 509 -0.52 42.36 20.96
C ALA A 509 -0.23 42.19 22.46
N VAL A 510 -0.13 40.97 22.96
CA VAL A 510 0.21 40.67 24.38
C VAL A 510 1.72 40.64 24.60
N GLU A 511 2.54 40.32 23.58
CA GLU A 511 4.02 40.33 23.69
C GLU A 511 4.61 41.77 23.58
N VAL A 512 3.82 42.76 23.18
CA VAL A 512 4.27 44.16 23.03
C VAL A 512 3.87 45.03 24.25
N MET A 513 3.12 44.49 25.22
CA MET A 513 2.80 45.10 26.49
C MET A 513 3.71 44.53 27.61
#